data_6c9ba26e5552950a2dca7a25e563e2ec
#
_entry.id   6c9ba26e5552950a2dca7a25e563e2ec
#
_cell.length_a   1.000
_cell.length_b   1.000
_cell.length_c   1.000
_cell.angle_alpha   90.00
_cell.angle_beta   90.00
_cell.angle_gamma   90.00
#
_symmetry.space_group_name_H-M   'P 1'
#
loop_
_entity.id
_entity.type
_entity.pdbx_description
1 polymer ?
#
loop_
_entity_poly.entity_id
_entity_poly.type
_entity_poly.pdbx_seq_one_letter_code
_entity_poly.pdbx_strand_id
1 'polypeptide(L)'
;MKKANQLLQRVGPFLGALVVLILLRSTGVAQTIDLLIYDLVTNERKAPSGKDTKITLIGIEESDIQRFGWPIDDGLFCQAFDKLISNGVVAIGFDIYRDKGVGPQQQCLRDRFRDEPTLVSIFNVAS
;
A
#
# COMPACT_ATOMS: atom_id res chain seq x y z
N MET A 1 -29.87 4.11 51.00
CA MET A 1 -30.05 3.05 49.98
C MET A 1 -30.86 3.47 48.76
N LYS A 2 -31.95 4.25 48.82
CA LYS A 2 -32.77 4.66 47.66
C LYS A 2 -32.01 5.51 46.61
N LYS A 3 -31.10 6.42 46.98
CA LYS A 3 -30.34 7.28 46.06
C LYS A 3 -29.32 6.47 45.23
N ALA A 4 -28.70 5.44 45.78
CA ALA A 4 -27.74 4.59 45.06
C ALA A 4 -28.43 3.76 43.98
N ASN A 5 -29.65 3.22 44.26
CA ASN A 5 -30.43 2.52 43.25
C ASN A 5 -30.90 3.39 42.10
N GLN A 6 -31.26 4.64 42.39
CA GLN A 6 -31.66 5.60 41.35
C GLN A 6 -30.48 6.01 40.45
N LEU A 7 -29.30 6.15 41.03
CA LEU A 7 -28.06 6.42 40.24
C LEU A 7 -27.72 5.22 39.35
N LEU A 8 -27.79 4.00 39.91
CA LEU A 8 -27.50 2.78 39.15
C LEU A 8 -28.49 2.56 38.00
N GLN A 9 -29.77 2.87 38.19
CA GLN A 9 -30.78 2.80 37.13
C GLN A 9 -30.55 3.81 36.00
N ARG A 10 -29.96 4.98 36.29
CA ARG A 10 -29.65 6.00 35.29
C ARG A 10 -28.33 5.73 34.56
N VAL A 11 -27.31 5.24 35.26
CA VAL A 11 -25.95 5.06 34.71
C VAL A 11 -25.76 3.65 34.14
N GLY A 12 -26.51 2.66 34.65
CA GLY A 12 -26.40 1.26 34.22
C GLY A 12 -26.52 1.06 32.70
N PRO A 13 -27.53 1.63 32.02
CA PRO A 13 -27.66 1.49 30.57
C PRO A 13 -26.46 2.06 29.79
N PHE A 14 -25.90 3.17 30.25
CA PHE A 14 -24.71 3.77 29.61
C PHE A 14 -23.45 2.92 29.80
N LEU A 15 -23.25 2.37 31.00
CA LEU A 15 -22.15 1.42 31.26
C LEU A 15 -22.32 0.15 30.44
N GLY A 16 -23.54 -0.38 30.33
CA GLY A 16 -23.82 -1.53 29.48
C GLY A 16 -23.49 -1.28 28.01
N ALA A 17 -23.95 -0.14 27.49
CA ALA A 17 -23.64 0.27 26.11
C ALA A 17 -22.12 0.43 25.88
N LEU A 18 -21.41 1.02 26.83
CA LEU A 18 -19.95 1.17 26.75
C LEU A 18 -19.22 -0.18 26.70
N VAL A 19 -19.62 -1.12 27.55
CA VAL A 19 -19.07 -2.48 27.56
C VAL A 19 -19.31 -3.18 26.23
N VAL A 20 -20.53 -3.08 25.68
CA VAL A 20 -20.87 -3.65 24.36
C VAL A 20 -20.01 -3.03 23.27
N LEU A 21 -19.82 -1.70 23.25
CA LEU A 21 -18.95 -1.02 22.29
C LEU A 21 -17.48 -1.50 22.38
N ILE A 22 -16.97 -1.65 23.60
CA ILE A 22 -15.59 -2.15 23.82
C ILE A 22 -15.47 -3.59 23.30
N LEU A 23 -16.44 -4.45 23.57
CA LEU A 23 -16.46 -5.82 23.08
C LEU A 23 -16.54 -5.89 21.55
N LEU A 24 -17.42 -5.09 20.92
CA LEU A 24 -17.51 -5.03 19.47
C LEU A 24 -16.20 -4.55 18.83
N ARG A 25 -15.52 -3.60 19.47
CA ARG A 25 -14.22 -3.12 18.96
C ARG A 25 -13.10 -4.16 19.15
N SER A 26 -13.14 -4.93 20.24
CA SER A 26 -12.13 -5.97 20.51
C SER A 26 -12.27 -7.20 19.61
N THR A 27 -13.47 -7.46 19.06
CA THR A 27 -13.72 -8.59 18.14
C THR A 27 -13.35 -8.30 16.68
N GLY A 28 -12.95 -7.07 16.35
CA GLY A 28 -12.61 -6.68 14.98
C GLY A 28 -13.83 -6.42 14.06
N VAL A 29 -15.05 -6.67 14.52
CA VAL A 29 -16.28 -6.45 13.73
C VAL A 29 -16.42 -4.98 13.32
N ALA A 30 -16.10 -4.06 14.22
CA ALA A 30 -16.13 -2.63 13.91
C ALA A 30 -15.15 -2.27 12.78
N GLN A 31 -13.98 -2.90 12.75
CA GLN A 31 -12.97 -2.66 11.71
C GLN A 31 -13.44 -3.14 10.32
N THR A 32 -14.17 -4.26 10.27
CA THR A 32 -14.75 -4.74 9.01
C THR A 32 -15.80 -3.77 8.45
N ILE A 33 -16.62 -3.18 9.34
CA ILE A 33 -17.63 -2.17 8.95
C ILE A 33 -16.94 -0.90 8.47
N ASP A 34 -15.90 -0.43 9.17
CA ASP A 34 -15.13 0.75 8.78
C ASP A 34 -14.50 0.58 7.38
N LEU A 35 -13.94 -0.59 7.09
CA LEU A 35 -13.38 -0.91 5.77
C LEU A 35 -14.46 -0.93 4.68
N LEU A 36 -15.62 -1.52 4.95
CA LEU A 36 -16.76 -1.54 4.03
C LEU A 36 -17.25 -0.14 3.69
N ILE A 37 -17.38 0.72 4.71
CA ILE A 37 -17.78 2.13 4.53
C ILE A 37 -16.71 2.89 3.75
N TYR A 38 -15.44 2.66 4.06
CA TYR A 38 -14.33 3.26 3.34
C TYR A 38 -14.35 2.90 1.85
N ASP A 39 -14.54 1.62 1.53
CA ASP A 39 -14.62 1.14 0.14
C ASP A 39 -15.82 1.74 -0.60
N LEU A 40 -16.99 1.81 0.05
CA LEU A 40 -18.17 2.43 -0.53
C LEU A 40 -17.94 3.91 -0.85
N VAL A 41 -17.40 4.68 0.10
CA VAL A 41 -17.13 6.11 -0.08
C VAL A 41 -16.03 6.34 -1.11
N THR A 42 -15.03 5.48 -1.17
CA THR A 42 -13.93 5.59 -2.13
C THR A 42 -14.41 5.26 -3.55
N ASN A 43 -15.25 4.25 -3.72
CA ASN A 43 -15.83 3.91 -5.02
C ASN A 43 -16.80 4.98 -5.54
N GLU A 44 -17.50 5.69 -4.66
CA GLU A 44 -18.37 6.80 -5.05
C GLU A 44 -17.60 8.09 -5.39
N ARG A 45 -16.35 8.21 -4.97
CA ARG A 45 -15.49 9.30 -5.43
C ARG A 45 -15.22 9.06 -6.91
N LYS A 46 -15.95 9.77 -7.76
CA LYS A 46 -15.64 9.83 -9.19
C LYS A 46 -14.17 10.26 -9.31
N ALA A 47 -13.33 9.36 -9.80
CA ALA A 47 -11.98 9.74 -10.20
C ALA A 47 -12.08 10.99 -11.07
N PRO A 48 -11.23 12.00 -10.86
CA PRO A 48 -11.21 13.16 -11.75
C PRO A 48 -11.17 12.60 -13.18
N SER A 49 -12.13 13.00 -13.99
CA SER A 49 -12.31 12.52 -15.36
C SER A 49 -11.24 13.10 -16.28
N GLY A 50 -10.00 12.80 -16.00
CA GLY A 50 -8.84 13.20 -16.77
C GLY A 50 -7.74 12.18 -16.59
N LYS A 51 -7.35 11.54 -17.69
CA LYS A 51 -6.13 10.75 -17.71
C LYS A 51 -4.98 11.73 -17.47
N ASP A 52 -4.30 11.63 -16.36
CA ASP A 52 -3.07 12.41 -16.17
C ASP A 52 -2.04 11.88 -17.18
N THR A 53 -1.77 12.69 -18.20
CA THR A 53 -0.83 12.32 -19.27
C THR A 53 0.63 12.40 -18.84
N LYS A 54 0.89 12.90 -17.63
CA LYS A 54 2.24 13.07 -17.08
C LYS A 54 2.71 11.85 -16.29
N ILE A 55 1.79 11.01 -15.83
CA ILE A 55 2.11 9.82 -15.03
C ILE A 55 1.67 8.58 -15.80
N THR A 56 2.61 7.65 -15.98
CA THR A 56 2.35 6.33 -16.56
C THR A 56 2.62 5.28 -15.49
N LEU A 57 1.64 4.44 -15.20
CA LEU A 57 1.81 3.28 -14.32
C LEU A 57 2.20 2.07 -15.17
N ILE A 58 3.28 1.40 -14.77
CA ILE A 58 3.74 0.15 -15.37
C ILE A 58 3.59 -0.92 -14.29
N GLY A 59 2.65 -1.83 -14.50
CA GLY A 59 2.40 -2.95 -13.57
C GLY A 59 3.10 -4.21 -14.04
N ILE A 60 3.41 -5.10 -13.08
CA ILE A 60 3.79 -6.48 -13.33
C ILE A 60 2.52 -7.30 -13.22
N GLU A 61 2.17 -8.00 -14.28
CA GLU A 61 0.98 -8.85 -14.36
C GLU A 61 1.35 -10.32 -14.14
N GLU A 62 0.34 -11.15 -13.92
CA GLU A 62 0.52 -12.60 -13.77
C GLU A 62 1.18 -13.24 -15.00
N SER A 63 0.90 -12.74 -16.19
CA SER A 63 1.53 -13.14 -17.45
C SER A 63 3.04 -12.90 -17.47
N ASP A 64 3.49 -11.80 -16.84
CA ASP A 64 4.92 -11.48 -16.73
C ASP A 64 5.61 -12.42 -15.74
N ILE A 65 4.94 -12.72 -14.62
CA ILE A 65 5.42 -13.68 -13.63
C ILE A 65 5.56 -15.09 -14.24
N GLN A 66 4.58 -15.51 -15.03
CA GLN A 66 4.62 -16.81 -15.72
C GLN A 66 5.75 -16.86 -16.75
N ARG A 67 6.04 -15.74 -17.42
CA ARG A 67 7.06 -15.66 -18.47
C ARG A 67 8.48 -15.54 -17.94
N PHE A 68 8.68 -14.73 -16.90
CA PHE A 68 10.00 -14.35 -16.40
C PHE A 68 10.33 -14.99 -15.04
N GLY A 69 9.34 -15.60 -14.38
CA GLY A 69 9.48 -16.14 -13.03
C GLY A 69 9.37 -15.10 -11.93
N TRP A 70 9.22 -15.56 -10.70
CA TRP A 70 9.25 -14.71 -9.52
C TRP A 70 10.28 -15.21 -8.51
N PRO A 71 11.09 -14.34 -7.93
CA PRO A 71 11.21 -12.88 -8.17
C PRO A 71 11.86 -12.56 -9.52
N ILE A 72 11.39 -11.50 -10.18
CA ILE A 72 11.89 -11.07 -11.49
C ILE A 72 13.37 -10.68 -11.39
N ASP A 73 14.16 -11.06 -12.42
CA ASP A 73 15.59 -10.76 -12.51
C ASP A 73 15.87 -9.25 -12.55
N ASP A 74 16.88 -8.80 -11.81
CA ASP A 74 17.27 -7.40 -11.75
C ASP A 74 17.73 -6.85 -13.10
N GLY A 75 18.26 -7.67 -13.97
CA GLY A 75 18.65 -7.30 -15.33
C GLY A 75 17.47 -6.90 -16.21
N LEU A 76 16.27 -7.47 -15.99
CA LEU A 76 15.06 -7.05 -16.69
C LEU A 76 14.63 -5.65 -16.26
N PHE A 77 14.73 -5.33 -14.97
CA PHE A 77 14.45 -3.98 -14.48
C PHE A 77 15.45 -2.97 -15.04
N CYS A 78 16.74 -3.32 -15.12
CA CYS A 78 17.74 -2.46 -15.75
C CYS A 78 17.38 -2.15 -17.20
N GLN A 79 17.00 -3.16 -17.99
CA GLN A 79 16.60 -2.97 -19.40
C GLN A 79 15.34 -2.08 -19.50
N ALA A 80 14.38 -2.25 -18.59
CA ALA A 80 13.19 -1.41 -18.54
C ALA A 80 13.55 0.04 -18.21
N PHE A 81 14.41 0.28 -17.23
CA PHE A 81 14.87 1.62 -16.86
C PHE A 81 15.64 2.29 -18.02
N ASP A 82 16.55 1.57 -18.66
CA ASP A 82 17.29 2.09 -19.80
C ASP A 82 16.35 2.52 -20.92
N LYS A 83 15.32 1.73 -21.18
CA LYS A 83 14.31 2.05 -22.18
C LYS A 83 13.47 3.27 -21.79
N LEU A 84 13.09 3.40 -20.53
CA LEU A 84 12.33 4.55 -20.04
C LEU A 84 13.18 5.83 -20.10
N ILE A 85 14.41 5.80 -19.62
CA ILE A 85 15.34 6.92 -19.62
C ILE A 85 15.62 7.37 -21.06
N SER A 86 15.88 6.44 -21.99
CA SER A 86 16.11 6.77 -23.40
C SER A 86 14.90 7.40 -24.10
N ASN A 87 13.69 7.20 -23.57
CA ASN A 87 12.47 7.83 -24.03
C ASN A 87 12.16 9.16 -23.32
N GLY A 88 13.07 9.69 -22.52
CA GLY A 88 12.96 11.02 -21.93
C GLY A 88 12.06 11.10 -20.69
N VAL A 89 11.91 9.99 -19.97
CA VAL A 89 11.20 10.00 -18.68
C VAL A 89 11.98 10.85 -17.68
N VAL A 90 11.28 11.76 -17.00
CA VAL A 90 11.89 12.71 -16.06
C VAL A 90 12.19 12.08 -14.70
N ALA A 91 11.33 11.16 -14.26
CA ALA A 91 11.50 10.44 -12.99
C ALA A 91 10.82 9.07 -13.07
N ILE A 92 11.41 8.08 -12.41
CA ILE A 92 10.89 6.72 -12.30
C ILE A 92 10.78 6.36 -10.83
N GLY A 93 9.57 6.10 -10.36
CA GLY A 93 9.31 5.54 -9.04
C GLY A 93 9.27 4.02 -9.12
N PHE A 94 10.13 3.34 -8.37
CA PHE A 94 10.18 1.89 -8.30
C PHE A 94 9.59 1.42 -6.97
N ASP A 95 8.37 0.90 -7.03
CA ASP A 95 7.60 0.44 -5.86
C ASP A 95 7.67 -1.09 -5.71
N ILE A 96 8.88 -1.63 -5.68
CA ILE A 96 9.14 -3.05 -5.39
C ILE A 96 10.20 -3.13 -4.31
N TYR A 97 9.85 -3.76 -3.20
CA TYR A 97 10.80 -4.00 -2.13
C TYR A 97 11.85 -5.03 -2.54
N ARG A 98 13.13 -4.63 -2.45
CA ARG A 98 14.29 -5.49 -2.76
C ARG A 98 15.32 -5.38 -1.65
N ASP A 99 15.45 -6.41 -0.84
CA ASP A 99 16.51 -6.55 0.17
C ASP A 99 17.74 -7.25 -0.39
N LYS A 100 17.55 -8.10 -1.39
CA LYS A 100 18.62 -8.88 -2.04
C LYS A 100 18.49 -8.78 -3.55
N GLY A 101 19.64 -8.77 -4.21
CA GLY A 101 19.70 -8.85 -5.67
C GLY A 101 19.24 -10.20 -6.20
N VAL A 102 18.61 -10.21 -7.36
CA VAL A 102 18.06 -11.38 -8.03
C VAL A 102 18.68 -11.54 -9.41
N GLY A 103 19.16 -12.76 -9.70
CA GLY A 103 19.70 -13.12 -10.99
C GLY A 103 21.18 -12.75 -11.17
N PRO A 104 21.74 -13.05 -12.36
CA PRO A 104 23.16 -12.83 -12.64
C PRO A 104 23.54 -11.35 -12.75
N GLN A 105 22.59 -10.47 -13.03
CA GLN A 105 22.78 -9.02 -13.20
C GLN A 105 22.36 -8.20 -11.98
N GLN A 106 22.34 -8.79 -10.79
CA GLN A 106 21.94 -8.14 -9.55
C GLN A 106 22.70 -6.83 -9.24
N GLN A 107 23.95 -6.72 -9.69
CA GLN A 107 24.75 -5.53 -9.50
C GLN A 107 24.24 -4.34 -10.34
N CYS A 108 23.71 -4.61 -11.53
CA CYS A 108 23.17 -3.59 -12.42
C CYS A 108 22.11 -2.72 -11.73
N LEU A 109 21.12 -3.34 -11.06
CA LEU A 109 20.04 -2.60 -10.39
C LEU A 109 20.59 -1.69 -9.28
N ARG A 110 21.54 -2.19 -8.50
CA ARG A 110 22.21 -1.43 -7.44
C ARG A 110 22.98 -0.22 -7.98
N ASP A 111 23.74 -0.44 -9.08
CA ASP A 111 24.50 0.63 -9.72
C ASP A 111 23.57 1.69 -10.32
N ARG A 112 22.45 1.27 -10.92
CA ARG A 112 21.44 2.21 -11.43
C ARG A 112 20.86 3.11 -10.34
N PHE A 113 20.47 2.56 -9.19
CA PHE A 113 19.96 3.39 -8.08
C PHE A 113 21.02 4.31 -7.48
N ARG A 114 22.29 3.97 -7.57
CA ARG A 114 23.37 4.84 -7.11
C ARG A 114 23.68 5.97 -8.09
N ASP A 115 23.72 5.66 -9.37
CA ASP A 115 24.29 6.53 -10.39
C ASP A 115 23.24 7.34 -11.17
N GLU A 116 21.96 6.92 -11.13
CA GLU A 116 20.87 7.53 -11.89
C GLU A 116 19.92 8.34 -10.99
N PRO A 117 20.02 9.68 -10.99
CA PRO A 117 19.24 10.54 -10.09
C PRO A 117 17.73 10.57 -10.42
N THR A 118 17.32 10.09 -11.59
CA THR A 118 15.91 10.01 -11.98
C THR A 118 15.19 8.81 -11.36
N LEU A 119 15.94 7.86 -10.77
CA LEU A 119 15.38 6.67 -10.12
C LEU A 119 15.15 6.91 -8.63
N VAL A 120 13.92 6.66 -8.19
CA VAL A 120 13.52 6.69 -6.78
C VAL A 120 12.95 5.33 -6.37
N SER A 121 13.47 4.75 -5.31
CA SER A 121 13.00 3.47 -4.76
C SER A 121 12.51 3.63 -3.33
N ILE A 122 11.64 2.73 -2.90
CA ILE A 122 11.29 2.57 -1.50
C ILE A 122 12.39 1.76 -0.79
N PHE A 123 12.82 2.26 0.37
CA PHE A 123 13.74 1.54 1.25
C PHE A 123 13.05 1.24 2.58
N ASN A 124 13.26 0.04 3.10
CA ASN A 124 12.97 -0.22 4.49
C ASN A 124 14.22 0.14 5.30
N VAL A 125 14.14 1.21 6.07
CA VAL A 125 15.17 1.53 7.06
C VAL A 125 14.90 0.63 8.24
N ALA A 126 15.54 -0.53 8.28
CA ALA A 126 15.56 -1.36 9.48
C ALA A 126 16.24 -0.56 10.59
N SER A 127 15.44 -0.18 11.59
CA SER A 127 15.90 0.43 12.84
C SER A 127 16.52 -0.61 13.76
#